data_08051ae1847ea6020a6748f435cb469c
#
_entry.id   08051ae1847ea6020a6748f435cb469c
#
_cell.length_a   1.000
_cell.length_b   1.000
_cell.length_c   1.000
_cell.angle_alpha   90.00
_cell.angle_beta   90.00
_cell.angle_gamma   90.00
#
_symmetry.space_group_name_H-M   'P 1'
#
loop_
_entity.id
_entity.type
_entity.pdbx_description
1 polymer ?
#
loop_
_entity_poly.entity_id
_entity_poly.type
_entity_poly.pdbx_seq_one_letter_code
_entity_poly.pdbx_strand_id
1 'polypeptide(L)'
;DMGTYYAPGFGVMTLTEMCPGEGYSVFLTGTEDIELFYPSGDMARANSEASEYWADYRINSISTQYEVVKTGISHPIIITELNGSVEIGDELVAYAGDMVVGATKVVDLDAPIVIAAWSGYHEFGIDLDGYTKGDKIDLRLWSESENRELRVMSDLDDDEFGVSPLTVGTANVSMDSAMPNKFNLSQNYPNPFNPTTRIDYSVVSDGHVTLNVYDIT
;
A
#
# COMPACT_ATOMS: atom_id res chain seq x y z
N ASP A 1 7.13 8.18 -13.00
CA ASP A 1 7.83 8.41 -11.73
C ASP A 1 6.99 7.93 -10.60
N MET A 2 7.59 7.25 -9.62
CA MET A 2 6.90 7.01 -8.33
C MET A 2 6.57 8.38 -7.73
N GLY A 3 5.45 8.51 -7.05
CA GLY A 3 5.19 9.70 -6.25
C GLY A 3 6.38 9.96 -5.34
N THR A 4 6.90 11.18 -5.33
CA THR A 4 8.03 11.55 -4.50
C THR A 4 7.57 12.44 -3.37
N TYR A 5 8.04 12.20 -2.16
CA TYR A 5 7.57 12.83 -0.95
C TYR A 5 8.71 13.36 -0.10
N TYR A 6 8.48 14.49 0.55
CA TYR A 6 9.36 15.03 1.57
C TYR A 6 8.60 15.13 2.88
N ALA A 7 8.76 14.16 3.75
CA ALA A 7 8.10 14.08 5.05
C ALA A 7 9.12 13.75 6.14
N PRO A 8 10.02 14.71 6.50
CA PRO A 8 11.17 14.47 7.37
C PRO A 8 10.74 14.06 8.79
N GLY A 9 9.56 14.46 9.26
CA GLY A 9 9.00 14.03 10.54
C GLY A 9 8.75 12.52 10.63
N PHE A 10 8.64 11.85 9.49
CA PHE A 10 8.47 10.40 9.37
C PHE A 10 9.69 9.72 8.73
N GLY A 11 10.80 10.44 8.56
CA GLY A 11 12.03 9.91 7.96
C GLY A 11 11.95 9.70 6.44
N VAL A 12 10.94 10.23 5.75
CA VAL A 12 10.73 10.05 4.31
C VAL A 12 11.24 11.26 3.53
N MET A 13 12.17 11.05 2.62
CA MET A 13 12.80 12.09 1.79
C MET A 13 13.00 11.62 0.35
N THR A 14 11.99 10.95 -0.25
CA THR A 14 12.06 10.47 -1.64
C THR A 14 12.03 11.61 -2.67
N LEU A 15 11.51 12.80 -2.31
CA LEU A 15 11.67 14.04 -3.07
C LEU A 15 13.03 14.66 -2.70
N THR A 16 14.02 14.42 -3.53
CA THR A 16 15.42 14.88 -3.29
C THR A 16 15.71 16.23 -3.94
N GLU A 17 14.96 16.63 -4.94
CA GLU A 17 15.13 17.85 -5.71
C GLU A 17 13.80 18.37 -6.23
N MET A 18 13.57 19.67 -6.19
CA MET A 18 12.42 20.35 -6.80
C MET A 18 12.87 20.98 -8.12
N CYS A 19 12.25 20.57 -9.22
CA CYS A 19 12.60 21.02 -10.57
C CYS A 19 11.72 22.20 -11.02
N PRO A 20 12.30 23.21 -11.71
CA PRO A 20 11.52 24.28 -12.31
C PRO A 20 10.51 23.74 -13.34
N GLY A 21 9.27 24.20 -13.27
CA GLY A 21 8.20 23.81 -14.19
C GLY A 21 7.37 22.60 -13.73
N GLU A 22 7.72 21.98 -12.62
CA GLU A 22 6.93 20.93 -11.98
C GLU A 22 6.02 21.51 -10.89
N GLY A 23 4.89 20.85 -10.63
CA GLY A 23 3.95 21.20 -9.58
C GLY A 23 4.18 20.36 -8.31
N TYR A 24 4.14 21.01 -7.16
CA TYR A 24 4.31 20.37 -5.86
C TYR A 24 3.14 20.70 -4.94
N SER A 25 2.64 19.71 -4.21
CA SER A 25 1.65 19.93 -3.16
C SER A 25 2.35 19.98 -1.80
N VAL A 26 2.05 21.00 -1.02
CA VAL A 26 2.60 21.18 0.34
C VAL A 26 1.47 21.05 1.33
N PHE A 27 1.62 20.12 2.29
CA PHE A 27 0.68 19.91 3.37
C PHE A 27 1.31 20.33 4.69
N LEU A 28 0.60 21.19 5.44
CA LEU A 28 1.02 21.62 6.75
C LEU A 28 0.30 20.80 7.81
N THR A 29 1.06 20.13 8.66
CA THR A 29 0.53 19.30 9.76
C THR A 29 0.45 20.07 11.09
N GLY A 30 0.96 21.31 11.13
CA GLY A 30 0.94 22.18 12.30
C GLY A 30 -0.15 23.27 12.23
N THR A 31 -0.39 23.93 13.36
CA THR A 31 -1.34 25.06 13.49
C THR A 31 -0.66 26.43 13.34
N GLU A 32 0.65 26.44 13.13
CA GLU A 32 1.44 27.66 12.97
C GLU A 32 1.62 28.00 11.50
N ASP A 33 1.62 29.29 11.18
CA ASP A 33 1.94 29.77 9.84
C ASP A 33 3.40 29.49 9.54
N ILE A 34 3.69 28.95 8.34
CA ILE A 34 5.06 28.75 7.86
C ILE A 34 5.29 29.64 6.64
N GLU A 35 6.49 30.17 6.54
CA GLU A 35 6.94 30.93 5.38
C GLU A 35 7.79 30.01 4.48
N LEU A 36 7.38 29.86 3.22
CA LEU A 36 8.12 29.08 2.24
C LEU A 36 9.08 29.99 1.48
N PHE A 37 10.36 29.74 1.61
CA PHE A 37 11.40 30.41 0.83
C PHE A 37 11.87 29.55 -0.31
N TYR A 38 11.89 30.11 -1.51
CA TYR A 38 12.67 29.56 -2.61
C TYR A 38 14.08 30.17 -2.56
N PRO A 39 15.10 29.45 -2.08
CA PRO A 39 16.44 29.98 -2.09
C PRO A 39 16.93 30.17 -3.53
N SER A 40 17.33 31.39 -3.86
CA SER A 40 18.01 31.69 -5.11
C SER A 40 19.48 31.26 -4.97
N GLY A 41 19.90 30.17 -5.61
CA GLY A 41 21.29 29.70 -5.61
C GLY A 41 21.50 28.31 -5.00
N ASP A 42 22.74 27.90 -4.89
CA ASP A 42 23.21 26.53 -4.55
C ASP A 42 22.77 25.94 -3.18
N MET A 43 21.87 26.58 -2.45
CA MET A 43 21.42 26.14 -1.12
C MET A 43 20.31 25.10 -1.12
N ALA A 44 19.81 24.70 -2.28
CA ALA A 44 18.72 23.73 -2.42
C ALA A 44 19.20 22.25 -2.43
N ARG A 45 20.47 21.98 -2.19
CA ARG A 45 20.96 20.59 -2.08
C ARG A 45 20.79 20.11 -0.65
N ALA A 46 19.84 19.21 -0.45
CA ALA A 46 19.84 18.31 0.70
C ALA A 46 21.21 17.65 0.84
N ASN A 47 21.63 17.30 2.06
CA ASN A 47 22.87 16.58 2.34
C ASN A 47 23.12 15.52 1.26
N SER A 48 24.27 15.58 0.57
CA SER A 48 24.57 14.76 -0.61
C SER A 48 24.40 13.25 -0.34
N GLU A 49 24.76 12.76 0.85
CA GLU A 49 24.62 11.35 1.24
C GLU A 49 23.15 10.92 1.41
N ALA A 50 22.34 11.73 2.08
CA ALA A 50 20.91 11.44 2.23
C ALA A 50 20.19 11.50 0.87
N SER A 51 20.57 12.43 0.00
CA SER A 51 20.00 12.55 -1.35
C SER A 51 20.36 11.35 -2.23
N GLU A 52 21.59 10.82 -2.13
CA GLU A 52 22.02 9.64 -2.87
C GLU A 52 21.28 8.39 -2.40
N TYR A 53 21.19 8.18 -1.08
CA TYR A 53 20.42 7.07 -0.50
C TYR A 53 18.96 7.05 -1.00
N TRP A 54 18.26 8.18 -0.92
CA TRP A 54 16.85 8.23 -1.34
C TRP A 54 16.67 8.15 -2.85
N ALA A 55 17.63 8.56 -3.65
CA ALA A 55 17.63 8.36 -5.09
C ALA A 55 17.75 6.86 -5.43
N ASP A 56 18.67 6.16 -4.78
CA ASP A 56 18.83 4.71 -4.93
C ASP A 56 17.63 3.94 -4.39
N TYR A 57 17.10 4.33 -3.22
CA TYR A 57 15.86 3.77 -2.67
C TYR A 57 14.73 3.84 -3.69
N ARG A 58 14.49 5.01 -4.28
CA ARG A 58 13.42 5.24 -5.25
C ARG A 58 13.55 4.36 -6.50
N ILE A 59 14.75 4.13 -6.98
CA ILE A 59 15.00 3.28 -8.16
C ILE A 59 14.76 1.81 -7.81
N ASN A 60 15.27 1.36 -6.68
CA ASN A 60 15.24 -0.04 -6.27
C ASN A 60 13.89 -0.48 -5.67
N SER A 61 13.07 0.48 -5.19
CA SER A 61 11.75 0.21 -4.62
C SER A 61 10.62 0.11 -5.66
N ILE A 62 10.94 0.20 -6.96
CA ILE A 62 9.95 0.00 -8.02
C ILE A 62 9.45 -1.45 -7.99
N SER A 63 8.13 -1.63 -7.88
CA SER A 63 7.49 -2.94 -7.98
C SER A 63 7.82 -3.62 -9.31
N THR A 64 8.10 -4.90 -9.24
CA THR A 64 8.34 -5.75 -10.42
C THR A 64 7.22 -6.75 -10.65
N GLN A 65 6.41 -7.01 -9.63
CA GLN A 65 5.29 -7.94 -9.67
C GLN A 65 3.98 -7.26 -10.10
N TYR A 66 3.81 -5.98 -9.75
CA TYR A 66 2.57 -5.24 -9.99
C TYR A 66 2.80 -4.05 -10.92
N GLU A 67 1.93 -3.92 -11.92
CA GLU A 67 1.84 -2.74 -12.75
C GLU A 67 0.74 -1.82 -12.20
N VAL A 68 1.12 -0.61 -11.76
CA VAL A 68 0.22 0.38 -11.18
C VAL A 68 0.08 1.56 -12.13
N VAL A 69 -1.17 1.92 -12.46
CA VAL A 69 -1.47 3.07 -13.31
C VAL A 69 -1.25 4.36 -12.53
N LYS A 70 -0.39 5.23 -13.05
CA LYS A 70 -0.08 6.53 -12.44
C LYS A 70 -0.98 7.60 -13.02
N THR A 71 -1.94 8.05 -12.23
CA THR A 71 -2.99 8.98 -12.66
C THR A 71 -2.64 10.46 -12.44
N GLY A 72 -1.54 10.73 -11.73
CA GLY A 72 -1.10 12.08 -11.36
C GLY A 72 -1.56 12.55 -9.98
N ILE A 73 -2.52 11.88 -9.35
CA ILE A 73 -2.97 12.18 -7.98
C ILE A 73 -2.69 10.96 -7.12
N SER A 74 -1.76 11.07 -6.18
CA SER A 74 -1.38 9.97 -5.30
C SER A 74 -1.67 10.29 -3.83
N HIS A 75 -1.94 9.23 -3.07
CA HIS A 75 -2.04 9.22 -1.62
C HIS A 75 -0.86 8.44 -1.06
N PRO A 76 0.08 9.09 -0.35
CA PRO A 76 1.20 8.40 0.26
C PRO A 76 0.77 7.63 1.50
N ILE A 77 1.17 6.35 1.56
CA ILE A 77 1.05 5.51 2.75
C ILE A 77 2.46 5.26 3.25
N ILE A 78 2.74 5.67 4.49
CA ILE A 78 4.05 5.55 5.13
C ILE A 78 3.96 4.49 6.22
N ILE A 79 4.62 3.37 6.03
CA ILE A 79 4.76 2.32 7.03
C ILE A 79 6.09 2.54 7.75
N THR A 80 6.02 3.03 8.97
CA THR A 80 7.20 3.37 9.79
C THR A 80 7.90 2.15 10.35
N GLU A 81 7.16 1.05 10.55
CA GLU A 81 7.68 -0.23 11.00
C GLU A 81 6.94 -1.35 10.28
N LEU A 82 7.68 -2.21 9.58
CA LEU A 82 7.17 -3.43 8.97
C LEU A 82 7.78 -4.63 9.65
N ASN A 83 6.96 -5.38 10.40
CA ASN A 83 7.39 -6.50 11.23
C ASN A 83 6.86 -7.84 10.70
N GLY A 84 7.42 -8.95 11.23
CA GLY A 84 6.95 -10.31 10.93
C GLY A 84 7.74 -10.97 9.81
N SER A 85 7.04 -11.80 9.03
CA SER A 85 7.66 -12.58 7.95
C SER A 85 7.77 -11.73 6.68
N VAL A 86 8.79 -10.92 6.61
CA VAL A 86 9.12 -10.05 5.48
C VAL A 86 10.61 -10.11 5.18
N GLU A 87 10.96 -10.10 3.91
CA GLU A 87 12.33 -10.13 3.40
C GLU A 87 12.58 -8.96 2.44
N ILE A 88 13.85 -8.58 2.28
CA ILE A 88 14.24 -7.64 1.21
C ILE A 88 13.94 -8.30 -0.14
N GLY A 89 13.25 -7.59 -1.01
CA GLY A 89 12.76 -8.11 -2.29
C GLY A 89 11.26 -8.35 -2.32
N ASP A 90 10.62 -8.60 -1.17
CA ASP A 90 9.16 -8.66 -1.07
C ASP A 90 8.53 -7.33 -1.49
N GLU A 91 7.24 -7.35 -1.85
CA GLU A 91 6.55 -6.14 -2.30
C GLU A 91 5.31 -5.85 -1.44
N LEU A 92 5.26 -4.65 -0.86
CA LEU A 92 4.10 -4.17 -0.11
C LEU A 92 3.13 -3.50 -1.09
N VAL A 93 1.87 -3.95 -1.05
CA VAL A 93 0.84 -3.63 -2.05
C VAL A 93 -0.37 -3.02 -1.38
N ALA A 94 -0.86 -1.91 -1.92
CA ALA A 94 -2.07 -1.25 -1.46
C ALA A 94 -3.24 -1.54 -2.43
N TYR A 95 -4.34 -1.98 -1.86
CA TYR A 95 -5.58 -2.29 -2.56
C TYR A 95 -6.69 -1.32 -2.17
N ALA A 96 -7.52 -0.95 -3.15
CA ALA A 96 -8.85 -0.37 -2.97
C ALA A 96 -9.86 -1.42 -3.43
N GLY A 97 -10.51 -2.12 -2.50
CA GLY A 97 -11.26 -3.33 -2.81
C GLY A 97 -10.38 -4.42 -3.41
N ASP A 98 -10.66 -4.84 -4.64
CA ASP A 98 -9.87 -5.86 -5.36
C ASP A 98 -8.85 -5.25 -6.34
N MET A 99 -8.75 -3.92 -6.40
CA MET A 99 -7.88 -3.22 -7.34
C MET A 99 -6.55 -2.85 -6.67
N VAL A 100 -5.44 -3.17 -7.32
CA VAL A 100 -4.12 -2.68 -6.92
C VAL A 100 -4.00 -1.20 -7.30
N VAL A 101 -3.80 -0.34 -6.31
CA VAL A 101 -3.69 1.10 -6.50
C VAL A 101 -2.31 1.65 -6.15
N GLY A 102 -1.46 0.84 -5.51
CA GLY A 102 -0.08 1.17 -5.18
C GLY A 102 0.74 -0.08 -4.88
N ALA A 103 2.01 -0.08 -5.22
CA ALA A 103 2.92 -1.15 -4.86
C ALA A 103 4.36 -0.62 -4.74
N THR A 104 5.11 -1.18 -3.80
CA THR A 104 6.51 -0.82 -3.58
C THR A 104 7.31 -2.04 -3.12
N LYS A 105 8.53 -2.18 -3.64
CA LYS A 105 9.45 -3.24 -3.21
C LYS A 105 10.13 -2.84 -1.90
N VAL A 106 10.24 -3.78 -0.98
CA VAL A 106 10.98 -3.65 0.27
C VAL A 106 12.48 -3.74 -0.03
N VAL A 107 13.19 -2.64 0.12
CA VAL A 107 14.64 -2.55 -0.15
C VAL A 107 15.46 -2.31 1.11
N ASP A 108 14.82 -1.86 2.17
CA ASP A 108 15.44 -1.59 3.47
C ASP A 108 14.36 -1.82 4.56
N LEU A 109 14.67 -2.65 5.56
CA LEU A 109 13.75 -2.95 6.66
C LEU A 109 13.91 -1.99 7.84
N ASP A 110 15.00 -1.25 7.89
CA ASP A 110 15.29 -0.26 8.94
C ASP A 110 14.79 1.15 8.57
N ALA A 111 14.37 1.34 7.31
CA ALA A 111 13.82 2.59 6.81
C ALA A 111 12.29 2.53 6.67
N PRO A 112 11.58 3.66 6.79
CA PRO A 112 10.16 3.72 6.47
C PRO A 112 9.88 3.31 5.03
N ILE A 113 8.82 2.51 4.84
CA ILE A 113 8.38 2.07 3.52
C ILE A 113 7.27 2.98 3.02
N VAL A 114 7.40 3.49 1.80
CA VAL A 114 6.44 4.42 1.21
C VAL A 114 5.75 3.79 0.02
N ILE A 115 4.42 3.75 0.07
CA ILE A 115 3.59 3.32 -1.05
C ILE A 115 2.90 4.57 -1.62
N ALA A 116 3.07 4.82 -2.91
CA ALA A 116 2.26 5.79 -3.63
C ALA A 116 1.01 5.09 -4.18
N ALA A 117 -0.13 5.31 -3.54
CA ALA A 117 -1.40 4.81 -4.05
C ALA A 117 -2.06 5.86 -4.96
N TRP A 118 -2.58 5.47 -6.12
CA TRP A 118 -3.06 6.39 -7.14
C TRP A 118 -4.59 6.43 -7.17
N SER A 119 -5.14 7.63 -7.16
CA SER A 119 -6.58 7.90 -7.30
C SER A 119 -7.04 7.67 -8.73
N GLY A 120 -8.28 7.26 -8.93
CA GLY A 120 -8.92 7.29 -10.24
C GLY A 120 -8.96 8.71 -10.82
N TYR A 121 -8.93 8.80 -12.16
CA TYR A 121 -9.06 10.07 -12.88
C TYR A 121 -10.02 9.90 -14.06
N HIS A 122 -11.14 10.63 -14.04
CA HIS A 122 -12.27 10.47 -14.96
C HIS A 122 -12.71 11.81 -15.55
N GLU A 123 -11.76 12.66 -15.98
CA GLU A 123 -12.05 13.98 -16.51
C GLU A 123 -11.46 14.17 -17.91
N PHE A 124 -11.99 15.13 -18.68
CA PHE A 124 -11.51 15.52 -20.03
C PHE A 124 -11.42 14.37 -21.05
N GLY A 125 -12.24 13.32 -20.88
CA GLY A 125 -12.21 12.15 -21.76
C GLY A 125 -11.07 11.17 -21.48
N ILE A 126 -10.35 11.35 -20.40
CA ILE A 126 -9.37 10.42 -19.84
C ILE A 126 -10.07 9.61 -18.77
N ASP A 127 -9.94 8.28 -18.83
CA ASP A 127 -10.55 7.34 -17.89
C ASP A 127 -9.45 6.41 -17.37
N LEU A 128 -8.99 6.65 -16.15
CA LEU A 128 -7.92 5.90 -15.49
C LEU A 128 -8.43 5.39 -14.15
N ASP A 129 -8.34 4.08 -13.96
CA ASP A 129 -8.73 3.42 -12.73
C ASP A 129 -7.76 3.74 -11.59
N GLY A 130 -8.30 3.77 -10.37
CA GLY A 130 -7.56 4.02 -9.14
C GLY A 130 -8.52 4.05 -7.94
N TYR A 131 -8.03 4.35 -6.75
CA TYR A 131 -8.89 4.46 -5.58
C TYR A 131 -9.87 5.63 -5.72
N THR A 132 -11.01 5.51 -5.06
CA THR A 132 -11.95 6.60 -4.84
C THR A 132 -11.78 7.11 -3.40
N LYS A 133 -11.94 8.43 -3.18
CA LYS A 133 -11.87 9.01 -1.83
C LYS A 133 -12.85 8.31 -0.89
N GLY A 134 -12.33 7.81 0.24
CA GLY A 134 -13.08 7.07 1.25
C GLY A 134 -13.07 5.55 1.06
N ASP A 135 -12.44 5.04 -0.01
CA ASP A 135 -12.18 3.60 -0.10
C ASP A 135 -11.24 3.16 1.03
N LYS A 136 -11.46 1.95 1.55
CA LYS A 136 -10.60 1.38 2.60
C LYS A 136 -9.25 0.97 2.06
N ILE A 137 -8.22 1.27 2.84
CA ILE A 137 -6.84 0.83 2.58
C ILE A 137 -6.69 -0.62 3.03
N ASP A 138 -6.47 -1.54 2.10
CA ASP A 138 -6.10 -2.93 2.38
C ASP A 138 -4.64 -3.13 1.95
N LEU A 139 -3.78 -3.53 2.90
CA LEU A 139 -2.37 -3.81 2.63
C LEU A 139 -2.12 -5.31 2.57
N ARG A 140 -1.35 -5.73 1.55
CA ARG A 140 -0.91 -7.11 1.38
C ARG A 140 0.58 -7.13 1.08
N LEU A 141 1.23 -8.25 1.36
CA LEU A 141 2.64 -8.46 1.04
C LEU A 141 2.75 -9.59 0.01
N TRP A 142 3.34 -9.29 -1.15
CA TRP A 142 3.80 -10.34 -2.05
C TRP A 142 5.14 -10.87 -1.55
N SER A 143 5.19 -12.12 -1.17
CA SER A 143 6.44 -12.79 -0.81
C SER A 143 7.09 -13.37 -2.05
N GLU A 144 8.28 -12.88 -2.40
CA GLU A 144 9.05 -13.39 -3.54
C GLU A 144 9.48 -14.84 -3.31
N SER A 145 9.92 -15.18 -2.08
CA SER A 145 10.38 -16.52 -1.73
C SER A 145 9.26 -17.57 -1.74
N GLU A 146 8.03 -17.18 -1.33
CA GLU A 146 6.87 -18.07 -1.31
C GLU A 146 6.00 -18.00 -2.58
N ASN A 147 6.23 -17.01 -3.44
CA ASN A 147 5.48 -16.73 -4.66
C ASN A 147 3.96 -16.65 -4.41
N ARG A 148 3.58 -15.92 -3.38
CA ARG A 148 2.17 -15.70 -2.98
C ARG A 148 1.99 -14.44 -2.16
N GLU A 149 0.73 -13.97 -2.08
CA GLU A 149 0.37 -12.89 -1.17
C GLU A 149 0.17 -13.39 0.26
N LEU A 150 0.65 -12.59 1.19
CA LEU A 150 0.47 -12.73 2.63
C LEU A 150 -0.42 -11.59 3.14
N ARG A 151 -1.21 -11.87 4.16
CA ARG A 151 -2.02 -10.86 4.83
C ARG A 151 -1.14 -9.96 5.68
N VAL A 152 -1.37 -8.66 5.57
CA VAL A 152 -0.77 -7.64 6.41
C VAL A 152 -1.81 -7.15 7.42
N MET A 153 -1.46 -7.15 8.67
CA MET A 153 -2.23 -6.50 9.74
C MET A 153 -1.61 -5.12 9.95
N SER A 154 -2.33 -4.06 9.59
CA SER A 154 -1.86 -2.68 9.71
C SER A 154 -2.61 -1.94 10.81
N ASP A 155 -1.89 -1.05 11.50
CA ASP A 155 -2.43 -0.06 12.42
C ASP A 155 -2.13 1.33 11.82
N LEU A 156 -3.13 1.90 11.16
CA LEU A 156 -3.05 3.13 10.39
C LEU A 156 -3.77 4.25 11.14
N ASP A 157 -3.23 5.46 11.10
CA ASP A 157 -3.86 6.68 11.65
C ASP A 157 -5.15 7.07 10.92
N ASP A 158 -5.24 6.74 9.62
CA ASP A 158 -6.43 6.84 8.78
C ASP A 158 -6.43 5.66 7.81
N ASP A 159 -7.49 4.86 7.81
CA ASP A 159 -7.62 3.66 6.99
C ASP A 159 -8.43 3.90 5.70
N GLU A 160 -8.64 5.16 5.31
CA GLU A 160 -9.37 5.56 4.12
C GLU A 160 -8.53 6.41 3.16
N PHE A 161 -8.55 6.05 1.88
CA PHE A 161 -7.83 6.81 0.86
C PHE A 161 -8.37 8.23 0.68
N GLY A 162 -7.47 9.21 0.60
CA GLY A 162 -7.78 10.58 0.23
C GLY A 162 -8.59 11.37 1.26
N VAL A 163 -8.82 10.85 2.46
CA VAL A 163 -9.45 11.56 3.58
C VAL A 163 -8.41 12.47 4.24
N SER A 164 -7.26 11.92 4.59
CA SER A 164 -6.08 12.66 5.03
C SER A 164 -5.13 12.93 3.85
N PRO A 165 -4.21 13.90 3.94
CA PRO A 165 -3.20 14.15 2.90
C PRO A 165 -2.24 12.98 2.70
N LEU A 166 -2.01 12.20 3.74
CA LEU A 166 -1.19 10.99 3.78
C LEU A 166 -1.69 10.10 4.92
N THR A 167 -1.35 8.83 4.87
CA THR A 167 -1.59 7.86 5.95
C THR A 167 -0.27 7.40 6.53
N VAL A 168 -0.19 7.30 7.85
CA VAL A 168 0.98 6.80 8.58
C VAL A 168 0.56 5.65 9.49
N GLY A 169 1.40 4.64 9.59
CA GLY A 169 1.12 3.54 10.49
C GLY A 169 2.24 2.52 10.58
N THR A 170 1.92 1.42 11.22
CA THR A 170 2.78 0.25 11.33
C THR A 170 2.10 -0.96 10.70
N ALA A 171 2.87 -1.97 10.35
CA ALA A 171 2.33 -3.18 9.73
C ALA A 171 3.05 -4.43 10.25
N ASN A 172 2.32 -5.56 10.29
CA ASN A 172 2.83 -6.85 10.69
C ASN A 172 2.37 -7.94 9.71
N VAL A 173 3.31 -8.73 9.24
CA VAL A 173 3.09 -9.83 8.29
C VAL A 173 3.15 -11.16 9.03
N SER A 174 2.13 -12.00 8.88
CA SER A 174 2.08 -13.33 9.50
C SER A 174 2.03 -14.44 8.43
N MET A 175 2.92 -15.40 8.53
CA MET A 175 2.92 -16.59 7.65
C MET A 175 1.65 -17.44 7.78
N ASP A 176 1.06 -17.50 8.97
CA ASP A 176 -0.19 -18.23 9.22
C ASP A 176 -1.41 -17.56 8.56
N SER A 177 -1.23 -16.35 8.06
CA SER A 177 -2.26 -15.53 7.41
C SER A 177 -2.19 -15.55 5.89
N ALA A 178 -1.65 -16.60 5.27
CA ALA A 178 -1.67 -16.75 3.82
C ALA A 178 -3.10 -16.62 3.30
N MET A 179 -3.32 -15.67 2.39
CA MET A 179 -4.61 -15.50 1.76
C MET A 179 -4.91 -16.69 0.86
N PRO A 180 -6.11 -17.28 0.95
CA PRO A 180 -6.50 -18.29 -0.02
C PRO A 180 -6.45 -17.71 -1.43
N ASN A 181 -5.70 -18.33 -2.33
CA ASN A 181 -5.57 -17.89 -3.72
C ASN A 181 -6.73 -18.34 -4.63
N LYS A 182 -7.72 -19.02 -4.07
CA LYS A 182 -8.92 -19.49 -4.77
C LYS A 182 -10.07 -19.72 -3.81
N PHE A 183 -11.29 -19.54 -4.32
CA PHE A 183 -12.48 -19.99 -3.63
C PHE A 183 -12.47 -21.51 -3.50
N ASN A 184 -12.76 -22.01 -2.31
CA ASN A 184 -12.90 -23.43 -2.08
C ASN A 184 -14.09 -23.70 -1.14
N LEU A 185 -14.79 -24.79 -1.41
CA LEU A 185 -15.83 -25.33 -0.56
C LEU A 185 -15.58 -26.83 -0.41
N SER A 186 -15.27 -27.26 0.80
CA SER A 186 -14.99 -28.65 1.11
C SER A 186 -16.29 -29.41 1.32
N GLN A 187 -16.25 -30.71 1.06
CA GLN A 187 -17.35 -31.59 1.42
C GLN A 187 -17.47 -31.64 2.96
N ASN A 188 -18.70 -31.73 3.44
CA ASN A 188 -18.95 -31.84 4.87
C ASN A 188 -18.33 -33.11 5.48
N TYR A 189 -17.73 -32.97 6.67
CA TYR A 189 -17.12 -34.09 7.39
C TYR A 189 -17.48 -34.02 8.89
N PRO A 190 -17.86 -35.15 9.52
CA PRO A 190 -18.13 -36.45 8.91
C PRO A 190 -19.38 -36.47 8.02
N ASN A 191 -19.41 -37.40 7.07
CA ASN A 191 -20.58 -37.67 6.24
C ASN A 191 -20.68 -39.21 6.02
N PRO A 192 -21.67 -39.91 6.56
CA PRO A 192 -22.83 -39.37 7.32
C PRO A 192 -22.50 -38.72 8.66
N PHE A 193 -23.32 -37.79 9.11
CA PHE A 193 -23.11 -37.06 10.36
C PHE A 193 -24.14 -37.40 11.44
N ASN A 194 -23.78 -37.25 12.76
CA ASN A 194 -24.67 -37.45 13.89
C ASN A 194 -24.14 -36.70 15.12
N PRO A 195 -24.78 -35.65 15.65
CA PRO A 195 -25.77 -34.78 15.01
C PRO A 195 -25.14 -33.62 14.23
N THR A 196 -23.81 -33.47 14.23
CA THR A 196 -23.10 -32.34 13.69
C THR A 196 -22.13 -32.74 12.58
N THR A 197 -21.93 -31.83 11.64
CA THR A 197 -20.90 -31.92 10.59
C THR A 197 -20.22 -30.57 10.44
N ARG A 198 -19.02 -30.56 9.87
CA ARG A 198 -18.25 -29.36 9.57
C ARG A 198 -18.12 -29.22 8.06
N ILE A 199 -18.23 -27.99 7.58
CA ILE A 199 -17.97 -27.60 6.21
C ILE A 199 -16.88 -26.55 6.25
N ASP A 200 -15.73 -26.81 5.62
CA ASP A 200 -14.64 -25.85 5.51
C ASP A 200 -14.75 -25.14 4.16
N TYR A 201 -14.59 -23.82 4.18
CA TYR A 201 -14.57 -23.01 2.97
C TYR A 201 -13.45 -21.97 3.04
N SER A 202 -12.98 -21.51 1.89
CA SER A 202 -12.06 -20.40 1.78
C SER A 202 -12.56 -19.38 0.75
N VAL A 203 -12.30 -18.10 1.05
CA VAL A 203 -12.60 -16.96 0.18
C VAL A 203 -11.31 -16.19 -0.08
N VAL A 204 -11.17 -15.60 -1.26
CA VAL A 204 -9.95 -14.88 -1.67
C VAL A 204 -9.91 -13.43 -1.20
N SER A 205 -11.07 -12.86 -0.83
CA SER A 205 -11.20 -11.48 -0.34
C SER A 205 -12.25 -11.38 0.75
N ASP A 206 -12.19 -10.32 1.54
CA ASP A 206 -13.22 -10.02 2.52
C ASP A 206 -14.54 -9.70 1.83
N GLY A 207 -15.63 -10.28 2.33
CA GLY A 207 -16.93 -10.08 1.72
C GLY A 207 -18.04 -10.86 2.42
N HIS A 208 -19.28 -10.60 1.99
CA HIS A 208 -20.44 -11.31 2.50
C HIS A 208 -20.51 -12.72 1.92
N VAL A 209 -20.45 -13.73 2.78
CA VAL A 209 -20.55 -15.14 2.41
C VAL A 209 -21.93 -15.68 2.76
N THR A 210 -22.59 -16.34 1.81
CA THR A 210 -23.86 -17.04 2.03
C THR A 210 -23.68 -18.52 1.71
N LEU A 211 -23.89 -19.39 2.70
CA LEU A 211 -23.93 -20.83 2.52
C LEU A 211 -25.37 -21.32 2.54
N ASN A 212 -25.84 -21.85 1.42
CA ASN A 212 -27.16 -22.43 1.32
C ASN A 212 -27.09 -23.96 1.37
N VAL A 213 -27.89 -24.57 2.23
CA VAL A 213 -28.01 -26.01 2.35
C VAL A 213 -29.39 -26.43 1.82
N TYR A 214 -29.43 -27.36 0.89
CA TYR A 214 -30.65 -27.85 0.27
C TYR A 214 -30.89 -29.31 0.63
N ASP A 215 -32.16 -29.67 0.86
CA ASP A 215 -32.57 -31.04 0.92
C ASP A 215 -32.82 -31.57 -0.50
N ILE A 216 -32.54 -32.84 -0.74
CA ILE A 216 -32.71 -33.50 -2.04
C ILE A 216 -34.04 -34.23 -2.17
N THR A 217 -34.99 -33.97 -1.26
CA THR A 217 -36.35 -34.58 -1.31
C THR A 217 -37.26 -33.89 -2.31
#